data_e72ebf3b79cd46823b16f64a42605564
#
_entry.id   e72ebf3b79cd46823b16f64a42605564
#
_cell.length_a   1.000
_cell.length_b   1.000
_cell.length_c   1.000
_cell.angle_alpha   90.00
_cell.angle_beta   90.00
_cell.angle_gamma   90.00
#
_symmetry.space_group_name_H-M   'P 1'
#
loop_
_entity.id
_entity.type
_entity.pdbx_description
1 polymer ?
#
loop_
_entity_poly.entity_id
_entity_poly.type
_entity_poly.pdbx_seq_one_letter_code
_entity_poly.pdbx_strand_id
1 'polypeptide(L)'
;MISMAKKKAKTIQRKPRADAERNRERILQVAKLAFTRAGADISLDDVAKQAEVGPGTLYRHFATREALLEAVYRTEVERLAAAEREFSVTLAPVDALRAWMLLFVDYIATKQLIAPAVNTLFEKPSKLFEPSGALIKGAIHSLVQRAIESGAIRPDLDPIDLLRALVGVSNVASTPDWPESARRLVHILLAGSRPTSNDAAR
;
A
#
# COMPACT_ATOMS: atom_id res chain seq x y z
N MET A 1 -23.49 -52.47 35.93
CA MET A 1 -23.31 -51.02 36.16
C MET A 1 -22.27 -50.52 35.17
N ILE A 2 -22.72 -49.91 34.07
CA ILE A 2 -21.84 -49.41 33.01
C ILE A 2 -21.90 -47.89 33.05
N SER A 3 -20.75 -47.27 33.46
CA SER A 3 -20.59 -45.79 33.56
C SER A 3 -20.40 -45.22 32.19
N MET A 4 -21.37 -44.42 31.70
CA MET A 4 -21.26 -43.61 30.49
C MET A 4 -20.49 -42.32 30.77
N ALA A 5 -19.22 -42.25 30.37
CA ALA A 5 -18.42 -41.02 30.37
C ALA A 5 -18.89 -40.10 29.25
N LYS A 6 -19.57 -38.99 29.60
CA LYS A 6 -19.92 -37.92 28.66
C LYS A 6 -18.66 -37.18 28.22
N LYS A 7 -18.24 -37.39 26.97
CA LYS A 7 -17.19 -36.64 26.28
C LYS A 7 -17.67 -35.18 26.05
N LYS A 8 -17.20 -34.24 26.87
CA LYS A 8 -17.45 -32.80 26.68
C LYS A 8 -16.77 -32.38 25.38
N ALA A 9 -17.56 -31.98 24.39
CA ALA A 9 -17.10 -31.33 23.18
C ALA A 9 -16.38 -30.03 23.56
N LYS A 10 -15.10 -29.93 23.22
CA LYS A 10 -14.26 -28.76 23.42
C LYS A 10 -14.68 -27.72 22.37
N THR A 11 -15.57 -26.79 22.71
CA THR A 11 -15.89 -25.62 21.90
C THR A 11 -14.62 -24.85 21.66
N ILE A 12 -14.16 -24.80 20.41
CA ILE A 12 -13.01 -24.00 19.98
C ILE A 12 -13.45 -22.53 20.11
N GLN A 13 -13.10 -21.88 21.24
CA GLN A 13 -13.21 -20.42 21.37
C GLN A 13 -12.23 -19.82 20.38
N ARG A 14 -12.70 -19.44 19.19
CA ARG A 14 -11.99 -18.56 18.26
C ARG A 14 -11.65 -17.28 19.04
N LYS A 15 -10.36 -16.95 19.12
CA LYS A 15 -9.86 -15.84 19.93
C LYS A 15 -10.55 -14.55 19.46
N PRO A 16 -11.26 -13.80 20.34
CA PRO A 16 -11.96 -12.54 20.00
C PRO A 16 -11.06 -11.52 19.29
N ARG A 17 -9.76 -11.60 19.54
CA ARG A 17 -8.74 -10.72 18.95
C ARG A 17 -8.51 -10.96 17.45
N ALA A 18 -8.56 -12.20 16.99
CA ALA A 18 -8.41 -12.53 15.56
C ALA A 18 -9.66 -12.15 14.75
N ASP A 19 -10.84 -12.18 15.35
CA ASP A 19 -12.08 -11.74 14.72
C ASP A 19 -12.11 -10.20 14.60
N ALA A 20 -11.62 -9.50 15.63
CA ALA A 20 -11.49 -8.04 15.61
C ALA A 20 -10.50 -7.57 14.52
N GLU A 21 -9.35 -8.25 14.37
CA GLU A 21 -8.38 -7.91 13.33
C GLU A 21 -8.96 -8.15 11.92
N ARG A 22 -9.60 -9.28 11.66
CA ARG A 22 -10.27 -9.55 10.38
C ARG A 22 -11.36 -8.52 10.06
N ASN A 23 -12.13 -8.10 11.07
CA ASN A 23 -13.14 -7.06 10.88
C ASN A 23 -12.49 -5.73 10.53
N ARG A 24 -11.39 -5.36 11.21
CA ARG A 24 -10.63 -4.14 10.94
C ARG A 24 -10.09 -4.12 9.51
N GLU A 25 -9.46 -5.19 9.07
CA GLU A 25 -8.94 -5.32 7.69
C GLU A 25 -10.06 -5.18 6.65
N ARG A 26 -11.20 -5.85 6.86
CA ARG A 26 -12.35 -5.79 5.96
C ARG A 26 -12.94 -4.38 5.88
N ILE A 27 -13.05 -3.70 7.03
CA ILE A 27 -13.50 -2.30 7.07
C ILE A 27 -12.54 -1.42 6.25
N LEU A 28 -11.22 -1.57 6.40
CA LEU A 28 -10.24 -0.77 5.67
C LEU A 28 -10.28 -1.00 4.16
N GLN A 29 -10.44 -2.24 3.70
CA GLN A 29 -10.59 -2.57 2.28
C GLN A 29 -11.84 -1.94 1.67
N VAL A 30 -12.99 -2.06 2.36
CA VAL A 30 -14.26 -1.45 1.92
C VAL A 30 -14.15 0.06 1.93
N ALA A 31 -13.60 0.65 3.00
CA ALA A 31 -13.44 2.09 3.14
C ALA A 31 -12.56 2.68 2.02
N LYS A 32 -11.46 2.02 1.64
CA LYS A 32 -10.63 2.41 0.51
C LYS A 32 -11.47 2.61 -0.77
N LEU A 33 -12.27 1.60 -1.13
CA LEU A 33 -13.14 1.66 -2.31
C LEU A 33 -14.25 2.73 -2.17
N ALA A 34 -14.78 2.89 -0.97
CA ALA A 34 -15.84 3.84 -0.69
C ALA A 34 -15.35 5.29 -0.80
N PHE A 35 -14.20 5.62 -0.21
CA PHE A 35 -13.56 6.94 -0.36
C PHE A 35 -13.17 7.24 -1.80
N THR A 36 -12.74 6.23 -2.54
CA THR A 36 -12.43 6.35 -3.97
C THR A 36 -13.65 6.75 -4.81
N ARG A 37 -14.84 6.23 -4.45
CA ARG A 37 -16.08 6.45 -5.23
C ARG A 37 -16.86 7.67 -4.79
N ALA A 38 -16.96 7.92 -3.49
CA ALA A 38 -17.84 8.92 -2.89
C ALA A 38 -17.07 10.06 -2.19
N GLY A 39 -15.75 10.03 -2.16
CA GLY A 39 -14.94 11.06 -1.50
C GLY A 39 -15.23 11.16 -0.01
N ALA A 40 -15.29 12.42 0.52
CA ALA A 40 -15.55 12.69 1.92
C ALA A 40 -17.00 12.43 2.36
N ASP A 41 -17.93 12.31 1.42
CA ASP A 41 -19.38 12.21 1.70
C ASP A 41 -19.84 10.81 2.09
N ILE A 42 -18.93 9.82 2.07
CA ILE A 42 -19.25 8.46 2.47
C ILE A 42 -19.77 8.38 3.91
N SER A 43 -20.88 7.69 4.10
CA SER A 43 -21.41 7.38 5.43
C SER A 43 -20.61 6.23 6.07
N LEU A 44 -20.24 6.38 7.36
CA LEU A 44 -19.61 5.28 8.10
C LEU A 44 -20.55 4.08 8.25
N ASP A 45 -21.85 4.30 8.32
CA ASP A 45 -22.85 3.23 8.39
C ASP A 45 -22.92 2.45 7.07
N ASP A 46 -22.76 3.13 5.91
CA ASP A 46 -22.67 2.45 4.62
C ASP A 46 -21.39 1.63 4.49
N VAL A 47 -20.27 2.13 5.02
CA VAL A 47 -19.03 1.36 5.11
C VAL A 47 -19.23 0.12 6.00
N ALA A 48 -19.86 0.26 7.16
CA ALA A 48 -20.15 -0.86 8.06
C ALA A 48 -21.00 -1.92 7.36
N LYS A 49 -22.07 -1.49 6.68
CA LYS A 49 -22.96 -2.37 5.91
C LYS A 49 -22.23 -3.12 4.80
N GLN A 50 -21.42 -2.41 4.00
CA GLN A 50 -20.64 -3.01 2.91
C GLN A 50 -19.53 -3.95 3.43
N ALA A 51 -18.96 -3.65 4.60
CA ALA A 51 -17.97 -4.49 5.27
C ALA A 51 -18.61 -5.65 6.06
N GLU A 52 -19.93 -5.79 6.03
CA GLU A 52 -20.69 -6.82 6.76
C GLU A 52 -20.36 -6.86 8.27
N VAL A 53 -20.22 -5.67 8.87
CA VAL A 53 -20.02 -5.50 10.31
C VAL A 53 -21.12 -4.65 10.91
N GLY A 54 -21.41 -4.85 12.18
CA GLY A 54 -22.34 -3.95 12.89
C GLY A 54 -21.77 -2.54 13.02
N PRO A 55 -22.61 -1.46 12.96
CA PRO A 55 -22.15 -0.08 13.15
C PRO A 55 -21.33 0.09 14.43
N GLY A 56 -21.77 -0.48 15.55
CA GLY A 56 -21.03 -0.43 16.81
C GLY A 56 -19.64 -1.10 16.74
N THR A 57 -19.43 -2.06 15.84
CA THR A 57 -18.11 -2.64 15.60
C THR A 57 -17.22 -1.67 14.84
N LEU A 58 -17.74 -1.00 13.80
CA LEU A 58 -17.02 0.01 13.06
C LEU A 58 -16.61 1.16 13.97
N TYR A 59 -17.54 1.74 14.72
CA TYR A 59 -17.27 2.88 15.61
C TYR A 59 -16.28 2.57 16.74
N ARG A 60 -16.16 1.32 17.18
CA ARG A 60 -15.10 0.90 18.12
C ARG A 60 -13.71 0.92 17.48
N HIS A 61 -13.60 0.66 16.19
CA HIS A 61 -12.33 0.69 15.47
C HIS A 61 -11.99 2.10 14.98
N PHE A 62 -12.99 2.83 14.48
CA PHE A 62 -12.83 4.13 13.84
C PHE A 62 -13.95 5.05 14.27
N ALA A 63 -13.67 5.95 15.20
CA ALA A 63 -14.67 6.85 15.78
C ALA A 63 -15.15 7.92 14.80
N THR A 64 -14.34 8.30 13.82
CA THR A 64 -14.62 9.37 12.85
C THR A 64 -14.20 8.95 11.42
N ARG A 65 -14.67 9.71 10.43
CA ARG A 65 -14.27 9.54 9.02
C ARG A 65 -12.77 9.80 8.83
N GLU A 66 -12.25 10.82 9.49
CA GLU A 66 -10.83 11.17 9.46
C GLU A 66 -9.97 10.02 9.99
N ALA A 67 -10.33 9.43 11.12
CA ALA A 67 -9.62 8.29 11.70
C ALA A 67 -9.64 7.07 10.76
N LEU A 68 -10.78 6.82 10.07
CA LEU A 68 -10.88 5.76 9.09
C LEU A 68 -10.02 6.05 7.86
N LEU A 69 -10.06 7.27 7.31
CA LEU A 69 -9.29 7.66 6.15
C LEU A 69 -7.77 7.64 6.42
N GLU A 70 -7.35 8.14 7.60
CA GLU A 70 -5.97 8.04 8.06
C GLU A 70 -5.50 6.59 8.13
N ALA A 71 -6.33 5.70 8.67
CA ALA A 71 -6.00 4.28 8.77
C ALA A 71 -5.92 3.60 7.40
N VAL A 72 -6.80 3.96 6.44
CA VAL A 72 -6.72 3.49 5.05
C VAL A 72 -5.38 3.92 4.44
N TYR A 73 -5.02 5.20 4.55
CA TYR A 73 -3.76 5.69 4.01
C TYR A 73 -2.53 5.01 4.64
N ARG A 74 -2.51 4.89 5.98
CA ARG A 74 -1.42 4.24 6.72
C ARG A 74 -1.24 2.79 6.29
N THR A 75 -2.33 2.06 6.07
CA THR A 75 -2.29 0.66 5.61
C THR A 75 -1.63 0.52 4.23
N GLU A 76 -1.88 1.47 3.31
CA GLU A 76 -1.22 1.45 1.99
C GLU A 76 0.30 1.70 2.10
N VAL A 77 0.72 2.58 3.00
CA VAL A 77 2.16 2.82 3.26
C VAL A 77 2.83 1.62 3.92
N GLU A 78 2.18 1.02 4.91
CA GLU A 78 2.67 -0.20 5.59
C GLU A 78 2.80 -1.37 4.60
N ARG A 79 1.86 -1.48 3.65
CA ARG A 79 1.91 -2.47 2.57
C ARG A 79 3.14 -2.29 1.69
N LEU A 80 3.48 -1.07 1.30
CA LEU A 80 4.71 -0.79 0.53
C LEU A 80 5.97 -1.17 1.31
N ALA A 81 6.02 -0.81 2.60
CA ALA A 81 7.16 -1.14 3.46
C ALA A 81 7.29 -2.65 3.72
N ALA A 82 6.17 -3.36 3.84
CA ALA A 82 6.16 -4.82 3.99
C ALA A 82 6.60 -5.52 2.69
N ALA A 83 6.12 -5.04 1.54
CA ALA A 83 6.46 -5.59 0.23
C ALA A 83 7.95 -5.47 -0.10
N GLU A 84 8.63 -4.40 0.33
CA GLU A 84 10.08 -4.28 0.19
C GLU A 84 10.79 -5.47 0.84
N ARG A 85 10.46 -5.80 2.08
CA ARG A 85 11.07 -6.91 2.82
C ARG A 85 10.73 -8.27 2.19
N GLU A 86 9.46 -8.48 1.83
CA GLU A 86 8.99 -9.72 1.21
C GLU A 86 9.66 -9.96 -0.14
N PHE A 87 9.64 -8.97 -1.03
CA PHE A 87 10.23 -9.10 -2.37
C PHE A 87 11.75 -9.25 -2.33
N SER A 88 12.41 -8.60 -1.35
CA SER A 88 13.85 -8.75 -1.15
C SER A 88 14.28 -10.18 -0.80
N VAL A 89 13.40 -10.98 -0.23
CA VAL A 89 13.68 -12.39 0.14
C VAL A 89 13.21 -13.37 -0.93
N THR A 90 12.11 -13.03 -1.65
CA THR A 90 11.42 -13.97 -2.53
C THR A 90 11.76 -13.82 -4.01
N LEU A 91 12.29 -12.66 -4.43
CA LEU A 91 12.53 -12.34 -5.84
C LEU A 91 14.00 -12.00 -6.10
N ALA A 92 14.43 -12.16 -7.37
CA ALA A 92 15.70 -11.63 -7.82
C ALA A 92 15.72 -10.09 -7.68
N PRO A 93 16.88 -9.45 -7.42
CA PRO A 93 16.94 -8.02 -7.07
C PRO A 93 16.22 -7.08 -8.03
N VAL A 94 16.38 -7.24 -9.35
CA VAL A 94 15.70 -6.39 -10.34
C VAL A 94 14.21 -6.68 -10.42
N ASP A 95 13.79 -7.92 -10.17
CA ASP A 95 12.37 -8.29 -10.16
C ASP A 95 11.67 -7.80 -8.90
N ALA A 96 12.37 -7.80 -7.76
CA ALA A 96 11.92 -7.19 -6.51
C ALA A 96 11.69 -5.68 -6.69
N LEU A 97 12.66 -4.98 -7.30
CA LEU A 97 12.55 -3.55 -7.62
C LEU A 97 11.37 -3.30 -8.57
N ARG A 98 11.22 -4.09 -9.63
CA ARG A 98 10.09 -3.98 -10.57
C ARG A 98 8.75 -4.16 -9.88
N ALA A 99 8.59 -5.24 -9.10
CA ALA A 99 7.34 -5.54 -8.41
C ALA A 99 6.96 -4.43 -7.41
N TRP A 100 7.95 -3.90 -6.69
CA TRP A 100 7.73 -2.80 -5.77
C TRP A 100 7.37 -1.49 -6.47
N MET A 101 8.01 -1.14 -7.59
CA MET A 101 7.66 0.05 -8.39
C MET A 101 6.23 -0.04 -8.94
N LEU A 102 5.77 -1.21 -9.36
CA LEU A 102 4.38 -1.43 -9.79
C LEU A 102 3.40 -1.22 -8.62
N LEU A 103 3.73 -1.74 -7.44
CA LEU A 103 2.93 -1.50 -6.23
C LEU A 103 2.91 -0.02 -5.81
N PHE A 104 4.02 0.69 -6.03
CA PHE A 104 4.10 2.15 -5.80
C PHE A 104 3.19 2.94 -6.76
N VAL A 105 3.05 2.51 -8.02
CA VAL A 105 2.04 3.09 -8.94
C VAL A 105 0.63 2.95 -8.38
N ASP A 106 0.27 1.77 -7.85
CA ASP A 106 -1.05 1.54 -7.25
C ASP A 106 -1.25 2.39 -5.97
N TYR A 107 -0.19 2.59 -5.20
CA TYR A 107 -0.21 3.52 -4.05
C TYR A 107 -0.47 4.97 -4.49
N ILE A 108 0.23 5.47 -5.53
CA ILE A 108 0.00 6.83 -6.05
C ILE A 108 -1.44 6.97 -6.53
N ALA A 109 -1.96 6.00 -7.27
CA ALA A 109 -3.34 6.01 -7.75
C ALA A 109 -4.34 6.09 -6.59
N THR A 110 -4.16 5.27 -5.56
CA THR A 110 -4.99 5.32 -4.35
C THR A 110 -4.90 6.69 -3.69
N LYS A 111 -3.69 7.23 -3.51
CA LYS A 111 -3.46 8.54 -2.89
C LYS A 111 -4.19 9.66 -3.64
N GLN A 112 -4.13 9.67 -4.97
CA GLN A 112 -4.84 10.65 -5.79
C GLN A 112 -6.36 10.53 -5.66
N LEU A 113 -6.89 9.32 -5.65
CA LEU A 113 -8.32 9.07 -5.52
C LEU A 113 -8.90 9.50 -4.17
N ILE A 114 -8.13 9.36 -3.08
CA ILE A 114 -8.55 9.79 -1.75
C ILE A 114 -8.20 11.26 -1.44
N ALA A 115 -7.36 11.92 -2.26
CA ALA A 115 -6.92 13.29 -2.01
C ALA A 115 -8.06 14.30 -1.82
N PRO A 116 -9.18 14.28 -2.57
CA PRO A 116 -10.31 15.15 -2.31
C PRO A 116 -10.87 14.99 -0.91
N ALA A 117 -11.05 13.75 -0.43
CA ALA A 117 -11.53 13.48 0.92
C ALA A 117 -10.52 13.95 1.98
N VAL A 118 -9.23 13.74 1.75
CA VAL A 118 -8.16 14.22 2.64
C VAL A 118 -8.19 15.75 2.74
N ASN A 119 -8.30 16.46 1.62
CA ASN A 119 -8.34 17.91 1.60
C ASN A 119 -9.59 18.50 2.28
N THR A 120 -10.70 17.77 2.28
CA THR A 120 -11.95 18.18 2.94
C THR A 120 -11.93 17.93 4.45
N LEU A 121 -11.40 16.76 4.86
CA LEU A 121 -11.47 16.29 6.25
C LEU A 121 -10.30 16.75 7.13
N PHE A 122 -9.17 17.14 6.54
CA PHE A 122 -7.97 17.50 7.29
C PHE A 122 -7.60 18.97 7.08
N GLU A 123 -7.42 19.72 8.17
CA GLU A 123 -6.91 21.11 8.11
C GLU A 123 -5.49 21.19 7.54
N LYS A 124 -4.67 20.18 7.79
CA LYS A 124 -3.27 20.10 7.35
C LYS A 124 -3.00 18.74 6.71
N PRO A 125 -3.40 18.54 5.45
CA PRO A 125 -3.20 17.27 4.74
C PRO A 125 -1.74 16.81 4.69
N SER A 126 -0.77 17.73 4.68
CA SER A 126 0.66 17.42 4.68
C SER A 126 1.08 16.55 5.87
N LYS A 127 0.53 16.80 7.06
CA LYS A 127 0.84 16.03 8.27
C LYS A 127 0.47 14.54 8.16
N LEU A 128 -0.56 14.23 7.37
CA LEU A 128 -0.92 12.83 7.09
C LEU A 128 0.14 12.13 6.23
N PHE A 129 0.77 12.86 5.31
CA PHE A 129 1.67 12.31 4.31
C PHE A 129 3.15 12.32 4.72
N GLU A 130 3.56 13.21 5.63
CA GLU A 130 4.96 13.38 6.06
C GLU A 130 5.63 12.07 6.53
N PRO A 131 5.02 11.24 7.42
CA PRO A 131 5.68 10.05 7.94
C PRO A 131 5.98 8.99 6.87
N SER A 132 5.18 8.97 5.79
CA SER A 132 5.32 7.97 4.73
C SER A 132 6.53 8.21 3.82
N GLY A 133 6.97 9.45 3.69
CA GLY A 133 8.07 9.82 2.81
C GLY A 133 9.38 9.12 3.14
N ALA A 134 9.70 9.01 4.44
CA ALA A 134 10.92 8.32 4.88
C ALA A 134 10.87 6.80 4.60
N LEU A 135 9.72 6.17 4.86
CA LEU A 135 9.52 4.73 4.60
C LEU A 135 9.65 4.40 3.11
N ILE A 136 8.99 5.19 2.25
CA ILE A 136 9.02 4.99 0.79
C ILE A 136 10.44 5.20 0.25
N LYS A 137 11.13 6.26 0.69
CA LYS A 137 12.52 6.51 0.29
C LYS A 137 13.47 5.40 0.75
N GLY A 138 13.31 4.92 1.99
CA GLY A 138 14.10 3.80 2.51
C GLY A 138 13.91 2.53 1.70
N ALA A 139 12.67 2.20 1.35
CA ALA A 139 12.36 1.00 0.57
C ALA A 139 13.00 1.04 -0.83
N ILE A 140 12.85 2.15 -1.57
CA ILE A 140 13.43 2.26 -2.91
C ILE A 140 14.97 2.23 -2.87
N HIS A 141 15.60 2.88 -1.88
CA HIS A 141 17.05 2.83 -1.70
C HIS A 141 17.55 1.39 -1.48
N SER A 142 16.91 0.64 -0.56
CA SER A 142 17.24 -0.76 -0.30
C SER A 142 17.16 -1.61 -1.57
N LEU A 143 16.05 -1.51 -2.32
CA LEU A 143 15.84 -2.30 -3.52
C LEU A 143 16.80 -1.95 -4.66
N VAL A 144 17.06 -0.66 -4.88
CA VAL A 144 18.01 -0.21 -5.92
C VAL A 144 19.43 -0.63 -5.55
N GLN A 145 19.85 -0.46 -4.29
CA GLN A 145 21.17 -0.86 -3.83
C GLN A 145 21.43 -2.36 -4.08
N ARG A 146 20.45 -3.21 -3.75
CA ARG A 146 20.54 -4.66 -4.02
C ARG A 146 20.62 -4.98 -5.51
N ALA A 147 19.89 -4.22 -6.36
CA ALA A 147 19.94 -4.39 -7.81
C ALA A 147 21.28 -3.94 -8.39
N ILE A 148 21.91 -2.90 -7.84
CA ILE A 148 23.27 -2.47 -8.19
C ILE A 148 24.29 -3.54 -7.76
N GLU A 149 24.23 -4.02 -6.53
CA GLU A 149 25.12 -5.06 -5.99
C GLU A 149 25.07 -6.37 -6.79
N SER A 150 23.90 -6.68 -7.36
CA SER A 150 23.74 -7.84 -8.25
C SER A 150 24.24 -7.61 -9.69
N GLY A 151 24.68 -6.40 -10.02
CA GLY A 151 25.09 -6.02 -11.38
C GLY A 151 23.94 -5.84 -12.37
N ALA A 152 22.69 -5.85 -11.90
CA ALA A 152 21.52 -5.71 -12.78
C ALA A 152 21.19 -4.26 -13.15
N ILE A 153 21.61 -3.31 -12.31
CA ILE A 153 21.41 -1.86 -12.47
C ILE A 153 22.76 -1.15 -12.40
N ARG A 154 22.93 -0.10 -13.17
CA ARG A 154 24.14 0.74 -13.18
C ARG A 154 24.31 1.48 -11.85
N PRO A 155 25.56 1.70 -11.36
CA PRO A 155 25.83 2.20 -10.01
C PRO A 155 25.54 3.69 -9.82
N ASP A 156 25.39 4.47 -10.88
CA ASP A 156 25.15 5.91 -10.88
C ASP A 156 23.67 6.30 -10.84
N LEU A 157 22.74 5.33 -10.75
CA LEU A 157 21.32 5.57 -10.67
C LEU A 157 20.91 6.13 -9.29
N ASP A 158 20.33 7.34 -9.25
CA ASP A 158 19.67 7.85 -8.04
C ASP A 158 18.30 7.14 -7.86
N PRO A 159 18.09 6.41 -6.75
CA PRO A 159 16.82 5.77 -6.46
C PRO A 159 15.62 6.72 -6.46
N ILE A 160 15.85 7.98 -6.07
CA ILE A 160 14.78 8.98 -6.00
C ILE A 160 14.30 9.41 -7.38
N ASP A 161 15.12 9.33 -8.40
CA ASP A 161 14.72 9.67 -9.78
C ASP A 161 13.66 8.69 -10.31
N LEU A 162 13.71 7.43 -9.92
CA LEU A 162 12.65 6.46 -10.22
C LEU A 162 11.30 6.88 -9.62
N LEU A 163 11.31 7.33 -8.36
CA LEU A 163 10.09 7.84 -7.72
C LEU A 163 9.59 9.12 -8.39
N ARG A 164 10.50 10.05 -8.70
CA ARG A 164 10.16 11.32 -9.38
C ARG A 164 9.53 11.06 -10.75
N ALA A 165 10.07 10.12 -11.51
CA ALA A 165 9.52 9.77 -12.82
C ALA A 165 8.08 9.24 -12.72
N LEU A 166 7.82 8.32 -11.77
CA LEU A 166 6.48 7.74 -11.58
C LEU A 166 5.47 8.77 -11.06
N VAL A 167 5.87 9.61 -10.08
CA VAL A 167 5.03 10.71 -9.59
C VAL A 167 4.81 11.76 -10.68
N GLY A 168 5.85 12.06 -11.50
CA GLY A 168 5.75 13.00 -12.61
C GLY A 168 4.68 12.61 -13.61
N VAL A 169 4.65 11.34 -14.03
CA VAL A 169 3.61 10.84 -14.95
C VAL A 169 2.20 11.01 -14.37
N SER A 170 2.04 10.77 -13.06
CA SER A 170 0.74 10.91 -12.40
C SER A 170 0.22 12.35 -12.37
N ASN A 171 1.11 13.34 -12.44
CA ASN A 171 0.77 14.76 -12.41
C ASN A 171 0.59 15.38 -13.81
N VAL A 172 1.31 14.86 -14.82
CA VAL A 172 1.27 15.41 -16.19
C VAL A 172 0.02 14.96 -16.94
N ALA A 173 -0.40 13.72 -16.75
CA ALA A 173 -1.56 13.16 -17.41
C ALA A 173 -2.69 12.96 -16.40
N SER A 174 -3.54 13.96 -16.23
CA SER A 174 -4.79 13.83 -15.43
C SER A 174 -5.83 12.93 -16.12
N THR A 175 -5.39 11.99 -16.96
CA THR A 175 -6.23 11.04 -17.67
C THR A 175 -6.44 9.77 -16.84
N PRO A 176 -7.61 9.12 -16.90
CA PRO A 176 -7.90 7.92 -16.12
C PRO A 176 -6.92 6.75 -16.36
N ASP A 177 -6.21 6.73 -17.48
CA ASP A 177 -5.28 5.69 -17.91
C ASP A 177 -3.82 5.92 -17.50
N TRP A 178 -3.52 7.00 -16.75
CA TRP A 178 -2.16 7.28 -16.31
C TRP A 178 -1.50 6.10 -15.54
N PRO A 179 -2.22 5.27 -14.74
CA PRO A 179 -1.59 4.15 -14.07
C PRO A 179 -1.03 3.11 -15.06
N GLU A 180 -1.67 2.90 -16.19
CA GLU A 180 -1.16 2.01 -17.24
C GLU A 180 0.08 2.60 -17.91
N SER A 181 0.08 3.91 -18.16
CA SER A 181 1.26 4.63 -18.67
C SER A 181 2.42 4.55 -17.68
N ALA A 182 2.17 4.71 -16.38
CA ALA A 182 3.19 4.56 -15.34
C ALA A 182 3.74 3.12 -15.28
N ARG A 183 2.90 2.09 -15.43
CA ARG A 183 3.35 0.69 -15.50
C ARG A 183 4.27 0.45 -16.71
N ARG A 184 3.93 0.99 -17.88
CA ARG A 184 4.83 0.94 -19.05
C ARG A 184 6.14 1.65 -18.79
N LEU A 185 6.09 2.82 -18.13
CA LEU A 185 7.29 3.58 -17.76
C LEU A 185 8.20 2.80 -16.79
N VAL A 186 7.67 2.02 -15.87
CA VAL A 186 8.49 1.12 -15.01
C VAL A 186 9.38 0.22 -15.86
N HIS A 187 8.85 -0.38 -16.91
CA HIS A 187 9.64 -1.23 -17.81
C HIS A 187 10.72 -0.45 -18.57
N ILE A 188 10.39 0.76 -19.05
CA ILE A 188 11.33 1.63 -19.77
C ILE A 188 12.45 2.08 -18.84
N LEU A 189 12.13 2.53 -17.61
CA LEU A 189 13.10 2.97 -16.63
C LEU A 189 14.07 1.86 -16.26
N LEU A 190 13.57 0.66 -15.98
CA LEU A 190 14.43 -0.48 -15.65
C LEU A 190 15.28 -0.95 -16.83
N ALA A 191 14.76 -0.90 -18.05
CA ALA A 191 15.56 -1.22 -19.25
C ALA A 191 16.69 -0.21 -19.46
N GLY A 192 16.39 1.10 -19.28
CA GLY A 192 17.39 2.18 -19.39
C GLY A 192 18.37 2.28 -18.22
N SER A 193 18.08 1.58 -17.11
CA SER A 193 18.95 1.55 -15.92
C SER A 193 19.93 0.37 -15.93
N ARG A 194 19.91 -0.48 -16.96
CA ARG A 194 20.89 -1.57 -17.08
C ARG A 194 22.30 -1.03 -17.31
N PRO A 195 23.34 -1.73 -16.83
CA PRO A 195 24.71 -1.38 -17.16
C PRO A 195 24.93 -1.38 -18.68
N THR A 196 25.64 -0.39 -19.16
CA THR A 196 26.12 -0.39 -20.56
C THR A 196 27.46 -1.13 -20.65
N SER A 197 27.82 -1.61 -21.84
CA SER A 197 29.12 -2.27 -22.05
C SER A 197 30.33 -1.39 -21.67
N ASN A 198 30.12 -0.09 -21.49
CA ASN A 198 31.16 0.87 -21.09
C ASN A 198 31.31 0.98 -19.55
N ASP A 199 30.29 0.56 -18.78
CA ASP A 199 30.31 0.60 -17.30
C ASP A 199 31.07 -0.58 -16.70
N ALA A 200 31.26 -1.66 -17.46
CA ALA A 200 32.04 -2.84 -17.07
C ALA A 200 33.56 -2.67 -17.17
N ALA A 201 34.04 -1.54 -17.71
CA ALA A 201 35.45 -1.26 -17.96
C ALA A 201 36.04 -0.22 -16.99
N ARG A 202 35.32 0.19 -15.95
CA ARG A 202 35.79 1.09 -14.89
C ARG A 202 35.79 0.36 -13.55
#